data_01d2ac82b304e73f7500dffcd0e288f8
#
_entry.id   01d2ac82b304e73f7500dffcd0e288f8
#
_cell.length_a   1.000
_cell.length_b   1.000
_cell.length_c   1.000
_cell.angle_alpha   90.00
_cell.angle_beta   90.00
_cell.angle_gamma   90.00
#
_symmetry.space_group_name_H-M   'P 1'
#
loop_
_entity.id
_entity.type
_entity.pdbx_description
1 polymer ?
#
loop_
_entity_poly.entity_id
_entity_poly.type
_entity_poly.pdbx_seq_one_letter_code
_entity_poly.pdbx_strand_id
1 'polypeptide(L)'
;MVNNRRSEFEIIREIINLSMNGAKTTDILYGGYLSYTQLKRYVPFLVEKEILSEETMPNSDGYSKIYKTTNKGLDLLKSINKTLAYIK
;
A
#
# COMPACT_ATOMS: atom_id res chain seq x y z
N MET A 1 -3.91 13.03 -25.48
CA MET A 1 -3.19 13.28 -24.22
C MET A 1 -3.18 12.04 -23.36
N VAL A 2 -2.03 11.71 -22.89
CA VAL A 2 -1.90 10.55 -22.02
C VAL A 2 -2.38 10.89 -20.61
N ASN A 3 -3.28 10.09 -20.10
CA ASN A 3 -3.72 10.21 -18.72
C ASN A 3 -2.86 9.28 -17.86
N ASN A 4 -2.03 9.86 -17.02
CA ASN A 4 -1.13 9.09 -16.18
C ASN A 4 -1.77 8.65 -14.85
N ARG A 5 -3.06 8.85 -14.71
CA ARG A 5 -3.75 8.41 -13.51
C ARG A 5 -3.79 6.90 -13.44
N ARG A 6 -3.32 6.39 -12.33
CA ARG A 6 -3.50 4.98 -12.04
C ARG A 6 -4.90 4.78 -11.47
N SER A 7 -5.48 3.61 -11.72
CA SER A 7 -6.73 3.26 -11.08
C SER A 7 -6.50 3.08 -9.58
N GLU A 8 -7.56 3.21 -8.81
CA GLU A 8 -7.52 2.96 -7.37
C GLU A 8 -6.98 1.56 -7.07
N PHE A 9 -7.38 0.57 -7.87
CA PHE A 9 -6.90 -0.80 -7.70
C PHE A 9 -5.41 -0.93 -7.94
N GLU A 10 -4.88 -0.20 -8.91
CA GLU A 10 -3.44 -0.22 -9.17
C GLU A 10 -2.65 0.40 -8.02
N ILE A 11 -3.17 1.48 -7.45
CA ILE A 11 -2.54 2.12 -6.29
C ILE A 11 -2.54 1.17 -5.10
N ILE A 12 -3.67 0.56 -4.81
CA ILE A 12 -3.80 -0.37 -3.70
C ILE A 12 -2.88 -1.57 -3.90
N ARG A 13 -2.84 -2.12 -5.12
CA ARG A 13 -1.95 -3.23 -5.44
C ARG A 13 -0.49 -2.89 -5.16
N GLU A 14 -0.08 -1.71 -5.57
CA GLU A 14 1.30 -1.27 -5.37
C GLU A 14 1.63 -1.15 -3.88
N ILE A 15 0.73 -0.58 -3.10
CA ILE A 15 0.93 -0.46 -1.66
C ILE A 15 1.05 -1.84 -1.01
N ILE A 16 0.19 -2.78 -1.39
CA ILE A 16 0.24 -4.15 -0.87
C ILE A 16 1.57 -4.81 -1.22
N ASN A 17 2.00 -4.68 -2.47
CA ASN A 17 3.28 -5.26 -2.91
C ASN A 17 4.47 -4.69 -2.16
N LEU A 18 4.50 -3.38 -1.96
CA LEU A 18 5.58 -2.72 -1.25
C LEU A 18 5.63 -3.12 0.23
N SER A 19 4.49 -3.51 0.78
CA SER A 19 4.37 -3.83 2.21
C SER A 19 4.52 -5.31 2.52
N MET A 20 4.81 -6.15 1.54
CA MET A 20 4.85 -7.62 1.72
C MET A 20 5.81 -8.06 2.81
N ASN A 21 6.98 -7.45 2.87
CA ASN A 21 8.02 -7.79 3.84
C ASN A 21 8.23 -6.69 4.88
N GLY A 22 7.28 -5.79 4.97
CA GLY A 22 7.38 -4.63 5.86
C GLY A 22 7.90 -3.41 5.12
N ALA A 23 7.23 -2.29 5.28
CA ALA A 23 7.61 -1.04 4.63
C ALA A 23 7.34 0.13 5.55
N LYS A 24 8.25 1.08 5.55
CA LYS A 24 8.05 2.35 6.23
C LYS A 24 7.15 3.24 5.39
N THR A 25 6.61 4.28 6.02
CA THR A 25 5.80 5.27 5.32
C THR A 25 6.51 5.83 4.08
N THR A 26 7.81 6.15 4.23
CA THR A 26 8.60 6.69 3.13
C THR A 26 8.84 5.67 2.01
N ASP A 27 8.98 4.40 2.36
CA ASP A 27 9.14 3.35 1.35
C ASP A 27 7.88 3.24 0.47
N ILE A 28 6.71 3.37 1.09
CA ILE A 28 5.44 3.33 0.37
C ILE A 28 5.29 4.59 -0.48
N LEU A 29 5.59 5.74 0.09
CA LEU A 29 5.45 7.02 -0.60
C LEU A 29 6.30 7.06 -1.86
N TYR A 30 7.58 6.79 -1.73
CA TYR A 30 8.52 6.91 -2.83
C TYR A 30 8.49 5.69 -3.75
N GLY A 31 8.41 4.49 -3.18
CA GLY A 31 8.32 3.26 -3.97
C GLY A 31 7.05 3.17 -4.79
N GLY A 32 5.96 3.72 -4.26
CA GLY A 32 4.67 3.74 -4.95
C GLY A 32 4.45 4.94 -5.84
N TYR A 33 5.37 5.87 -5.86
CA TYR A 33 5.20 7.14 -6.60
C TYR A 33 3.92 7.85 -6.19
N LEU A 34 3.63 7.86 -4.90
CA LEU A 34 2.39 8.45 -4.39
C LEU A 34 2.60 9.92 -4.03
N SER A 35 1.55 10.71 -4.17
CA SER A 35 1.52 12.00 -3.53
C SER A 35 1.29 11.81 -2.03
N TYR A 36 1.62 12.81 -1.26
CA TYR A 36 1.39 12.78 0.17
C TYR A 36 -0.12 12.62 0.48
N THR A 37 -0.95 13.26 -0.32
CA THR A 37 -2.42 13.16 -0.20
C THR A 37 -2.89 11.72 -0.41
N GLN A 38 -2.35 11.06 -1.44
CA GLN A 38 -2.69 9.66 -1.70
C GLN A 38 -2.24 8.74 -0.57
N LEU A 39 -1.03 8.95 -0.07
CA LEU A 39 -0.52 8.17 1.06
C LEU A 39 -1.46 8.27 2.25
N LYS A 40 -1.84 9.49 2.63
CA LYS A 40 -2.72 9.73 3.78
C LYS A 40 -4.13 9.21 3.57
N ARG A 41 -4.55 9.07 2.32
CA ARG A 41 -5.87 8.54 2.00
C ARG A 41 -5.90 7.01 2.04
N TYR A 42 -4.92 6.38 1.41
CA TYR A 42 -4.96 4.93 1.23
C TYR A 42 -4.39 4.13 2.38
N VAL A 43 -3.29 4.56 2.97
CA VAL A 43 -2.64 3.76 4.01
C VAL A 43 -3.52 3.59 5.25
N PRO A 44 -4.10 4.66 5.84
CA PRO A 44 -4.98 4.48 6.99
C PRO A 44 -6.22 3.65 6.65
N PHE A 45 -6.76 3.81 5.45
CA PHE A 45 -7.89 3.03 4.99
C PHE A 45 -7.56 1.53 4.97
N LEU A 46 -6.40 1.18 4.41
CA LEU A 46 -5.99 -0.22 4.31
C LEU A 46 -5.68 -0.83 5.69
N VAL A 47 -5.17 -0.03 6.60
CA VAL A 47 -4.96 -0.49 7.99
C VAL A 47 -6.32 -0.72 8.67
N GLU A 48 -7.26 0.19 8.50
CA GLU A 48 -8.60 0.04 9.07
C GLU A 48 -9.30 -1.21 8.55
N LYS A 49 -9.11 -1.52 7.27
CA LYS A 49 -9.70 -2.71 6.65
C LYS A 49 -8.89 -3.98 6.90
N GLU A 50 -7.84 -3.90 7.67
CA GLU A 50 -6.97 -5.03 8.01
C GLU A 50 -6.27 -5.65 6.80
N ILE A 51 -6.13 -4.86 5.74
CA ILE A 51 -5.34 -5.24 4.57
C ILE A 51 -3.86 -5.10 4.89
N LEU A 52 -3.53 -4.06 5.66
CA LEU A 52 -2.19 -3.84 6.21
C LEU A 52 -2.26 -3.90 7.72
N SER A 53 -1.21 -4.42 8.34
CA SER A 53 -0.99 -4.24 9.76
C SER A 53 -0.03 -3.08 9.96
N GLU A 54 -0.14 -2.40 11.10
CA GLU A 54 0.71 -1.28 11.45
C GLU A 54 1.41 -1.60 12.75
N GLU A 55 2.74 -1.51 12.75
CA GLU A 55 3.55 -1.68 13.95
C GLU A 55 4.39 -0.44 14.16
N THR A 56 4.60 -0.10 15.43
CA THR A 56 5.49 0.99 15.80
C THR A 56 6.80 0.37 16.27
N MET A 57 7.89 0.75 15.62
CA MET A 57 9.22 0.22 15.90
C MET A 57 10.11 1.35 16.40
N PRO A 58 10.91 1.13 17.46
CA PRO A 58 11.85 2.15 17.90
C PRO A 58 12.97 2.32 16.90
N ASN A 59 13.43 3.55 16.76
CA ASN A 59 14.63 3.86 15.96
C ASN A 59 15.45 4.92 16.68
N SER A 60 16.56 5.36 16.07
CA SER A 60 17.45 6.33 16.68
C SER A 60 16.80 7.70 16.94
N ASP A 61 15.79 8.05 16.18
CA ASP A 61 15.09 9.34 16.27
C ASP A 61 13.75 9.25 16.96
N GLY A 62 13.44 8.10 17.58
CA GLY A 62 12.16 7.88 18.23
C GLY A 62 11.50 6.61 17.73
N TYR A 63 10.41 6.75 16.99
CA TYR A 63 9.65 5.59 16.50
C TYR A 63 9.36 5.75 15.02
N SER A 64 9.31 4.63 14.32
CA SER A 64 8.87 4.55 12.93
C SER A 64 7.69 3.59 12.85
N LYS A 65 6.78 3.88 11.95
CA LYS A 65 5.68 2.96 11.65
C LYS A 65 6.10 2.05 10.52
N ILE A 66 5.82 0.76 10.71
CA ILE A 66 6.07 -0.28 9.71
C ILE A 66 4.74 -0.88 9.32
N TYR A 67 4.47 -0.93 8.03
CA TYR A 67 3.25 -1.51 7.50
C TYR A 67 3.59 -2.85 6.84
N LYS A 68 2.75 -3.84 7.09
CA LYS A 68 2.97 -5.18 6.55
C LYS A 68 1.66 -5.73 6.01
N THR A 69 1.73 -6.37 4.85
CA THR A 69 0.56 -6.98 4.24
C THR A 69 0.10 -8.18 5.04
N THR A 70 -1.19 -8.20 5.35
CA THR A 70 -1.82 -9.29 6.09
C THR A 70 -2.25 -10.41 5.14
N ASN A 71 -2.71 -11.53 5.71
CA ASN A 71 -3.29 -12.60 4.89
C ASN A 71 -4.50 -12.10 4.11
N LYS A 72 -5.31 -11.25 4.73
CA LYS A 72 -6.44 -10.61 4.06
C LYS A 72 -5.97 -9.76 2.90
N GLY A 73 -4.84 -9.06 3.09
CA GLY A 73 -4.22 -8.26 2.04
C GLY A 73 -3.74 -9.11 0.88
N LEU A 74 -3.18 -10.29 1.17
CA LEU A 74 -2.77 -11.23 0.12
C LEU A 74 -3.96 -11.73 -0.70
N ASP A 75 -5.08 -11.99 -0.06
CA ASP A 75 -6.30 -12.40 -0.76
C ASP A 75 -6.80 -11.29 -1.66
N LEU A 76 -6.78 -10.06 -1.15
CA LEU A 76 -7.18 -8.90 -1.95
C LEU A 76 -6.25 -8.71 -3.14
N LEU A 77 -4.96 -8.90 -2.95
CA LEU A 77 -3.98 -8.79 -4.03
C LEU A 77 -4.29 -9.77 -5.16
N LYS A 78 -4.63 -11.00 -4.82
CA LYS A 78 -5.00 -12.00 -5.83
C LYS A 78 -6.24 -11.56 -6.61
N SER A 79 -7.23 -11.03 -5.91
CA SER A 79 -8.47 -10.55 -6.54
C SER A 79 -8.21 -9.35 -7.44
N ILE A 80 -7.37 -8.42 -7.01
CA ILE A 80 -7.01 -7.25 -7.81
C ILE A 80 -6.27 -7.68 -9.07
N ASN A 81 -5.28 -8.55 -8.95
CA ASN A 81 -4.52 -9.01 -10.10
C ASN A 81 -5.41 -9.73 -11.11
N LYS A 82 -6.35 -10.53 -10.63
CA LYS A 82 -7.31 -11.20 -11.48
C LYS A 82 -8.20 -10.19 -12.20
N THR A 83 -8.69 -9.20 -11.49
CA THR A 83 -9.55 -8.17 -12.07
C THR A 83 -8.80 -7.36 -13.11
N LEU A 84 -7.57 -6.92 -12.80
CA LEU A 84 -6.78 -6.14 -13.75
C LEU A 84 -6.42 -6.94 -15.00
N ALA A 85 -6.24 -8.24 -14.87
CA ALA A 85 -5.98 -9.09 -16.02
C ALA A 85 -7.15 -9.12 -17.01
N TYR A 86 -8.37 -8.95 -16.51
CA TYR A 86 -9.56 -8.92 -17.36
C TYR A 86 -9.74 -7.62 -18.12
N ILE A 87 -9.24 -6.52 -17.59
CA ILE A 87 -9.51 -5.19 -18.16
C ILE A 87 -8.30 -4.59 -18.89
N LYS A 88 -7.23 -5.34 -18.98
CA LYS A 88 -6.03 -4.89 -19.72
C LYS A 88 -5.99 -5.42 -21.12
#